data_43f8c592bbe45a67af146ee6c97dafec
#
_entry.id   43f8c592bbe45a67af146ee6c97dafec
#
_cell.length_a   1.000
_cell.length_b   1.000
_cell.length_c   1.000
_cell.angle_alpha   90.00
_cell.angle_beta   90.00
_cell.angle_gamma   90.00
#
_symmetry.space_group_name_H-M   'P 1'
#
loop_
_entity.id
_entity.type
_entity.pdbx_description
1 polymer ?
#
loop_
_entity_poly.entity_id
_entity_poly.type
_entity_poly.pdbx_seq_one_letter_code
_entity_poly.pdbx_strand_id
1 'polypeptide(L)'
;MSNKNANIGARLDRLPNSGWHIKMWLVSAFALLVCWSNGIGGAVQNVLLNELHWLEPGSTLLAMWGTTYTAGQLFGALVGGPIGDKIGRKKSILLYEVIHIIAMIGGAAAPNVTVLYVFRLIQGFGLGALLVVLFAAFTEYVPGKNRGVWSSRNSFIGNFAHPI
;
A
#
# COMPACT_ATOMS: atom_id res chain seq x y z
N MET A 1 -35.85 -12.37 -17.36
CA MET A 1 -34.82 -12.55 -16.30
C MET A 1 -34.78 -11.29 -15.47
N SER A 2 -35.32 -11.29 -14.29
CA SER A 2 -35.37 -10.13 -13.37
C SER A 2 -33.95 -9.71 -13.00
N ASN A 3 -33.64 -8.46 -13.24
CA ASN A 3 -32.32 -7.85 -13.04
C ASN A 3 -32.01 -7.70 -11.52
N LYS A 4 -31.79 -8.84 -10.84
CA LYS A 4 -31.44 -8.86 -9.40
C LYS A 4 -30.15 -8.09 -9.08
N ASN A 5 -29.28 -7.89 -10.08
CA ASN A 5 -27.99 -7.20 -9.90
C ASN A 5 -28.10 -5.67 -10.00
N ALA A 6 -29.12 -5.14 -10.66
CA ALA A 6 -29.32 -3.69 -10.81
C ALA A 6 -29.58 -2.94 -9.48
N ASN A 7 -29.94 -3.66 -8.41
CA ASN A 7 -30.32 -3.07 -7.13
C ASN A 7 -29.26 -3.19 -6.02
N ILE A 8 -28.08 -3.77 -6.29
CA ILE A 8 -27.07 -3.99 -5.23
C ILE A 8 -26.54 -2.66 -4.71
N GLY A 9 -26.21 -1.71 -5.59
CA GLY A 9 -25.77 -0.38 -5.18
C GLY A 9 -26.81 0.38 -4.36
N ALA A 10 -28.07 0.39 -4.82
CA ALA A 10 -29.17 1.03 -4.11
C ALA A 10 -29.50 0.36 -2.75
N ARG A 11 -29.23 -0.94 -2.63
CA ARG A 11 -29.35 -1.67 -1.36
C ARG A 11 -28.21 -1.34 -0.42
N LEU A 12 -26.98 -1.20 -0.94
CA LEU A 12 -25.81 -0.80 -0.17
C LEU A 12 -25.99 0.61 0.43
N ASP A 13 -26.54 1.55 -0.37
CA ASP A 13 -26.77 2.93 0.05
C ASP A 13 -27.83 3.06 1.16
N ARG A 14 -28.68 2.05 1.32
CA ARG A 14 -29.71 2.00 2.39
C ARG A 14 -29.19 1.39 3.69
N LEU A 15 -28.00 0.78 3.68
CA LEU A 15 -27.45 0.17 4.90
C LEU A 15 -27.02 1.24 5.89
N PRO A 16 -27.43 1.12 7.16
CA PRO A 16 -26.92 1.99 8.21
C PRO A 16 -25.44 1.71 8.46
N ASN A 17 -24.72 2.71 8.95
CA ASN A 17 -23.36 2.51 9.42
C ASN A 17 -23.34 1.46 10.54
N SER A 18 -22.72 0.33 10.28
CA SER A 18 -22.66 -0.80 11.20
C SER A 18 -21.23 -1.00 11.73
N GLY A 19 -21.10 -1.74 12.82
CA GLY A 19 -19.80 -2.11 13.38
C GLY A 19 -18.89 -2.85 12.38
N TRP A 20 -19.46 -3.46 11.33
CA TRP A 20 -18.71 -4.09 10.25
C TRP A 20 -17.90 -3.06 9.43
N HIS A 21 -18.49 -1.90 9.12
CA HIS A 21 -17.79 -0.81 8.42
C HIS A 21 -16.62 -0.26 9.23
N ILE A 22 -16.79 -0.19 10.56
CA ILE A 22 -15.72 0.23 11.48
C ILE A 22 -14.58 -0.79 11.48
N LYS A 23 -14.90 -2.09 11.55
CA LYS A 23 -13.88 -3.15 11.49
C LYS A 23 -13.11 -3.13 10.18
N MET A 24 -13.81 -2.99 9.06
CA MET A 24 -13.18 -2.87 7.75
C MET A 24 -12.27 -1.63 7.64
N TRP A 25 -12.75 -0.51 8.17
CA TRP A 25 -11.97 0.71 8.22
C TRP A 25 -10.70 0.56 9.07
N LEU A 26 -10.80 -0.05 10.25
CA LEU A 26 -9.65 -0.33 11.11
C LEU A 26 -8.60 -1.21 10.41
N VAL A 27 -9.04 -2.28 9.74
CA VAL A 27 -8.13 -3.17 9.00
C VAL A 27 -7.44 -2.42 7.86
N SER A 28 -8.19 -1.64 7.07
CA SER A 28 -7.61 -0.86 5.97
C SER A 28 -6.72 0.27 6.47
N ALA A 29 -7.06 0.90 7.58
CA ALA A 29 -6.26 1.93 8.21
C ALA A 29 -4.95 1.35 8.77
N PHE A 30 -4.99 0.16 9.37
CA PHE A 30 -3.80 -0.54 9.83
C PHE A 30 -2.88 -0.95 8.67
N ALA A 31 -3.44 -1.49 7.59
CA ALA A 31 -2.66 -1.81 6.38
C ALA A 31 -1.98 -0.57 5.80
N LEU A 32 -2.69 0.56 5.71
CA LEU A 32 -2.10 1.83 5.30
C LEU A 32 -1.01 2.31 6.25
N LEU A 33 -1.20 2.16 7.55
CA LEU A 33 -0.23 2.55 8.57
C LEU A 33 1.09 1.78 8.39
N VAL A 34 1.01 0.46 8.20
CA VAL A 34 2.17 -0.40 7.89
C VAL A 34 2.83 0.03 6.57
N CYS A 35 2.04 0.28 5.54
CA CYS A 35 2.54 0.70 4.23
C CYS A 35 3.26 2.06 4.28
N TRP A 36 2.71 3.03 5.02
CA TRP A 36 3.28 4.37 5.14
C TRP A 36 4.46 4.44 6.12
N SER A 37 4.66 3.43 6.96
CA SER A 37 5.87 3.31 7.80
C SER A 37 7.18 3.29 7.00
N ASN A 38 7.10 3.14 5.67
CA ASN A 38 8.20 3.40 4.74
C ASN A 38 8.78 4.81 4.80
N GLY A 39 8.13 5.77 5.45
CA GLY A 39 8.70 7.06 5.80
C GLY A 39 10.00 6.97 6.64
N ILE A 40 10.21 5.85 7.35
CA ILE A 40 11.49 5.47 7.96
C ILE A 40 12.62 5.34 6.90
N GLY A 41 12.28 5.33 5.62
CA GLY A 41 13.25 5.28 4.52
C GLY A 41 14.36 6.34 4.59
N GLY A 42 14.06 7.53 5.11
CA GLY A 42 15.05 8.56 5.35
C GLY A 42 16.06 8.19 6.45
N ALA A 43 15.60 7.58 7.54
CA ALA A 43 16.48 7.10 8.61
C ALA A 43 17.39 5.97 8.10
N VAL A 44 16.84 5.02 7.34
CA VAL A 44 17.63 3.93 6.72
C VAL A 44 18.67 4.51 5.75
N GLN A 45 18.30 5.52 4.96
CA GLN A 45 19.23 6.20 4.07
C GLN A 45 20.40 6.84 4.83
N ASN A 46 20.14 7.48 5.98
CA ASN A 46 21.19 8.04 6.81
C ASN A 46 22.14 6.97 7.38
N VAL A 47 21.61 5.81 7.80
CA VAL A 47 22.43 4.68 8.25
C VAL A 47 23.32 4.15 7.14
N LEU A 48 22.78 4.02 5.92
CA LEU A 48 23.54 3.57 4.74
C LEU A 48 24.67 4.55 4.36
N LEU A 49 24.47 5.85 4.58
CA LEU A 49 25.46 6.87 4.32
C LEU A 49 26.54 6.94 5.41
N ASN A 50 26.11 7.03 6.67
CA ASN A 50 26.98 7.45 7.76
C ASN A 50 27.59 6.26 8.54
N GLU A 51 26.88 5.14 8.62
CA GLU A 51 27.34 3.98 9.41
C GLU A 51 27.91 2.87 8.54
N LEU A 52 27.21 2.50 7.46
CA LEU A 52 27.63 1.41 6.60
C LEU A 52 28.54 1.86 5.44
N HIS A 53 28.57 3.15 5.16
CA HIS A 53 29.31 3.74 4.01
C HIS A 53 29.03 3.06 2.67
N TRP A 54 27.82 2.50 2.51
CA TRP A 54 27.38 1.86 1.27
C TRP A 54 26.96 2.85 0.19
N LEU A 55 26.63 4.07 0.60
CA LEU A 55 26.27 5.17 -0.28
C LEU A 55 27.16 6.37 0.00
N GLU A 56 27.64 7.02 -1.04
CA GLU A 56 28.40 8.28 -0.93
C GLU A 56 27.47 9.48 -1.08
N PRO A 57 27.71 10.57 -0.34
CA PRO A 57 26.98 11.82 -0.54
C PRO A 57 27.10 12.30 -1.98
N GLY A 58 25.97 12.59 -2.64
CA GLY A 58 25.96 13.04 -4.04
C GLY A 58 26.12 11.94 -5.09
N SER A 59 26.18 10.66 -4.68
CA SER A 59 26.26 9.55 -5.62
C SER A 59 24.94 9.32 -6.37
N THR A 60 25.04 8.81 -7.60
CA THR A 60 23.87 8.41 -8.40
C THR A 60 23.04 7.35 -7.67
N LEU A 61 23.68 6.45 -6.92
CA LEU A 61 23.02 5.44 -6.13
C LEU A 61 22.11 6.09 -5.07
N LEU A 62 22.58 7.11 -4.38
CA LEU A 62 21.78 7.84 -3.41
C LEU A 62 20.53 8.46 -4.06
N ALA A 63 20.68 9.07 -5.24
CA ALA A 63 19.55 9.62 -6.00
C ALA A 63 18.55 8.54 -6.43
N MET A 64 19.00 7.32 -6.69
CA MET A 64 18.17 6.18 -7.07
C MET A 64 17.36 5.58 -5.91
N TRP A 65 17.64 5.95 -4.67
CA TRP A 65 16.93 5.40 -3.49
C TRP A 65 15.42 5.54 -3.55
N GLY A 66 14.94 6.75 -3.77
CA GLY A 66 13.50 7.03 -3.92
C GLY A 66 12.94 6.57 -5.26
N THR A 67 13.72 6.77 -6.33
CA THR A 67 13.31 6.46 -7.71
C THR A 67 13.04 4.97 -7.90
N THR A 68 13.88 4.09 -7.35
CA THR A 68 13.71 2.64 -7.44
C THR A 68 12.41 2.19 -6.77
N TYR A 69 12.14 2.72 -5.59
CA TYR A 69 10.90 2.42 -4.86
C TYR A 69 9.66 2.91 -5.63
N THR A 70 9.69 4.15 -6.13
CA THR A 70 8.58 4.74 -6.89
C THR A 70 8.37 4.01 -8.24
N ALA A 71 9.43 3.59 -8.89
CA ALA A 71 9.33 2.76 -10.10
C ALA A 71 8.61 1.43 -9.81
N GLY A 72 9.02 0.74 -8.73
CA GLY A 72 8.31 -0.46 -8.27
C GLY A 72 6.83 -0.19 -8.01
N GLN A 73 6.52 0.92 -7.32
CA GLN A 73 5.15 1.33 -7.01
C GLN A 73 4.30 1.58 -8.26
N LEU A 74 4.87 2.20 -9.28
CA LEU A 74 4.20 2.42 -10.56
C LEU A 74 3.84 1.10 -11.25
N PHE A 75 4.79 0.17 -11.36
CA PHE A 75 4.53 -1.15 -11.94
C PHE A 75 3.51 -1.94 -11.12
N GLY A 76 3.61 -1.90 -9.81
CA GLY A 76 2.65 -2.53 -8.91
C GLY A 76 1.24 -1.98 -9.09
N ALA A 77 1.07 -0.67 -9.20
CA ALA A 77 -0.22 -0.04 -9.42
C ALA A 77 -0.85 -0.44 -10.77
N LEU A 78 -0.06 -0.51 -11.83
CA LEU A 78 -0.53 -0.92 -13.16
C LEU A 78 -1.01 -2.37 -13.20
N VAL A 79 -0.32 -3.27 -12.52
CA VAL A 79 -0.60 -4.71 -12.54
C VAL A 79 -1.58 -5.12 -11.44
N GLY A 80 -1.56 -4.42 -10.32
CA GLY A 80 -2.33 -4.75 -9.12
C GLY A 80 -3.83 -4.74 -9.32
N GLY A 81 -4.36 -3.73 -10.02
CA GLY A 81 -5.79 -3.61 -10.33
C GLY A 81 -6.33 -4.83 -11.09
N PRO A 82 -5.84 -5.11 -12.30
CA PRO A 82 -6.30 -6.24 -13.11
C PRO A 82 -6.17 -7.61 -12.44
N ILE A 83 -5.12 -7.82 -11.65
CA ILE A 83 -4.97 -9.04 -10.87
C ILE A 83 -6.00 -9.08 -9.74
N GLY A 84 -6.22 -7.95 -9.05
CA GLY A 84 -7.22 -7.80 -8.00
C GLY A 84 -8.63 -8.12 -8.46
N ASP A 85 -8.96 -7.76 -9.69
CA ASP A 85 -10.26 -8.07 -10.30
C ASP A 85 -10.41 -9.58 -10.60
N LYS A 86 -9.32 -10.27 -10.98
CA LYS A 86 -9.35 -11.70 -11.34
C LYS A 86 -9.38 -12.62 -10.12
N ILE A 87 -8.53 -12.40 -9.13
CA ILE A 87 -8.41 -13.28 -7.95
C ILE A 87 -9.28 -12.84 -6.76
N GLY A 88 -9.89 -11.68 -6.86
CA GLY A 88 -10.77 -11.09 -5.83
C GLY A 88 -10.01 -10.25 -4.80
N ARG A 89 -10.66 -9.19 -4.31
CA ARG A 89 -10.08 -8.14 -3.47
C ARG A 89 -9.34 -8.67 -2.24
N LYS A 90 -9.97 -9.55 -1.47
CA LYS A 90 -9.38 -10.10 -0.22
C LYS A 90 -8.07 -10.85 -0.46
N LYS A 91 -8.04 -11.72 -1.47
CA LYS A 91 -6.86 -12.53 -1.77
C LYS A 91 -5.72 -11.66 -2.30
N SER A 92 -6.04 -10.67 -3.12
CA SER A 92 -5.07 -9.74 -3.69
C SER A 92 -4.44 -8.85 -2.62
N ILE A 93 -5.23 -8.32 -1.69
CA ILE A 93 -4.71 -7.53 -0.57
C ILE A 93 -3.72 -8.35 0.24
N LEU A 94 -4.09 -9.58 0.62
CA LEU A 94 -3.19 -10.46 1.37
C LEU A 94 -1.91 -10.81 0.60
N LEU A 95 -2.03 -11.08 -0.70
CA LEU A 95 -0.88 -11.38 -1.56
C LEU A 95 0.12 -10.23 -1.61
N TYR A 96 -0.37 -9.02 -1.87
CA TYR A 96 0.49 -7.84 -1.99
C TYR A 96 1.10 -7.42 -0.65
N GLU A 97 0.37 -7.58 0.45
CA GLU A 97 0.89 -7.35 1.79
C GLU A 97 2.02 -8.34 2.11
N VAL A 98 1.85 -9.62 1.81
CA VAL A 98 2.90 -10.63 1.99
C VAL A 98 4.13 -10.33 1.14
N ILE A 99 3.96 -9.95 -0.12
CA ILE A 99 5.07 -9.53 -0.99
C ILE A 99 5.81 -8.34 -0.38
N HIS A 100 5.07 -7.33 0.11
CA HIS A 100 5.64 -6.15 0.74
C HIS A 100 6.45 -6.50 2.00
N ILE A 101 5.89 -7.32 2.89
CA ILE A 101 6.57 -7.76 4.13
C ILE A 101 7.83 -8.58 3.82
N ILE A 102 7.76 -9.53 2.89
CA ILE A 102 8.92 -10.33 2.48
C ILE A 102 10.02 -9.42 1.92
N ALA A 103 9.65 -8.43 1.11
CA ALA A 103 10.59 -7.47 0.55
C ALA A 103 11.23 -6.58 1.65
N MET A 104 10.47 -6.21 2.69
CA MET A 104 11.02 -5.48 3.84
C MET A 104 12.05 -6.31 4.60
N ILE A 105 11.70 -7.56 4.92
CA ILE A 105 12.60 -8.47 5.65
C ILE A 105 13.86 -8.77 4.80
N GLY A 106 13.67 -9.04 3.51
CA GLY A 106 14.79 -9.29 2.59
C GLY A 106 15.70 -8.07 2.43
N GLY A 107 15.12 -6.87 2.39
CA GLY A 107 15.88 -5.61 2.37
C GLY A 107 16.68 -5.39 3.66
N ALA A 108 16.12 -5.70 4.83
CA ALA A 108 16.81 -5.62 6.11
C ALA A 108 17.96 -6.62 6.24
N ALA A 109 17.86 -7.75 5.56
CA ALA A 109 18.90 -8.80 5.54
C ALA A 109 19.86 -8.67 4.35
N ALA A 110 19.79 -7.60 3.55
CA ALA A 110 20.57 -7.44 2.34
C ALA A 110 22.07 -7.35 2.64
N PRO A 111 22.92 -8.19 2.01
CA PRO A 111 24.37 -8.18 2.25
C PRO A 111 25.10 -7.05 1.50
N ASN A 112 24.47 -6.43 0.51
CA ASN A 112 25.05 -5.35 -0.28
C ASN A 112 23.98 -4.43 -0.87
N VAL A 113 24.42 -3.28 -1.37
CA VAL A 113 23.57 -2.23 -1.95
C VAL A 113 22.71 -2.73 -3.10
N THR A 114 23.24 -3.54 -3.99
CA THR A 114 22.51 -4.03 -5.17
C THR A 114 21.32 -4.88 -4.77
N VAL A 115 21.51 -5.82 -3.84
CA VAL A 115 20.44 -6.67 -3.32
C VAL A 115 19.39 -5.82 -2.59
N LEU A 116 19.83 -4.83 -1.83
CA LEU A 116 18.94 -3.88 -1.16
C LEU A 116 18.02 -3.15 -2.15
N TYR A 117 18.56 -2.67 -3.29
CA TYR A 117 17.75 -1.99 -4.31
C TYR A 117 16.76 -2.92 -5.00
N VAL A 118 17.12 -4.19 -5.22
CA VAL A 118 16.18 -5.19 -5.75
C VAL A 118 15.00 -5.38 -4.79
N PHE A 119 15.26 -5.56 -3.50
CA PHE A 119 14.19 -5.65 -2.50
C PHE A 119 13.39 -4.35 -2.39
N ARG A 120 14.02 -3.19 -2.55
CA ARG A 120 13.36 -1.89 -2.57
C ARG A 120 12.36 -1.76 -3.72
N LEU A 121 12.72 -2.27 -4.90
CA LEU A 121 11.83 -2.30 -6.06
C LEU A 121 10.64 -3.23 -5.83
N ILE A 122 10.87 -4.44 -5.29
CA ILE A 122 9.81 -5.41 -4.95
C ILE A 122 8.89 -4.85 -3.87
N GLN A 123 9.44 -4.16 -2.88
CA GLN A 123 8.70 -3.48 -1.82
C GLN A 123 7.77 -2.41 -2.40
N GLY A 124 8.29 -1.57 -3.32
CA GLY A 124 7.49 -0.59 -4.04
C GLY A 124 6.37 -1.25 -4.84
N PHE A 125 6.65 -2.34 -5.55
CA PHE A 125 5.65 -3.09 -6.31
C PHE A 125 4.51 -3.59 -5.40
N GLY A 126 4.84 -4.21 -4.27
CA GLY A 126 3.84 -4.68 -3.30
C GLY A 126 2.94 -3.55 -2.82
N LEU A 127 3.52 -2.40 -2.45
CA LEU A 127 2.75 -1.24 -2.00
C LEU A 127 1.87 -0.67 -3.09
N GLY A 128 2.40 -0.46 -4.31
CA GLY A 128 1.62 0.12 -5.41
C GLY A 128 0.41 -0.73 -5.76
N ALA A 129 0.58 -2.05 -5.86
CA ALA A 129 -0.50 -2.99 -6.11
C ALA A 129 -1.52 -3.02 -4.96
N LEU A 130 -1.03 -3.01 -3.72
CA LEU A 130 -1.88 -3.00 -2.53
C LEU A 130 -2.77 -1.76 -2.47
N LEU A 131 -2.23 -0.56 -2.68
CA LEU A 131 -2.98 0.69 -2.62
C LEU A 131 -4.15 0.70 -3.60
N VAL A 132 -3.91 0.32 -4.85
CA VAL A 132 -4.97 0.30 -5.88
C VAL A 132 -6.10 -0.64 -5.48
N VAL A 133 -5.78 -1.87 -5.05
CA VAL A 133 -6.78 -2.87 -4.68
C VAL A 133 -7.49 -2.51 -3.37
N LEU A 134 -6.76 -1.94 -2.41
CA LEU A 134 -7.32 -1.53 -1.12
C LEU A 134 -8.33 -0.39 -1.27
N PHE A 135 -7.97 0.65 -2.03
CA PHE A 135 -8.89 1.77 -2.29
C PHE A 135 -10.09 1.33 -3.11
N ALA A 136 -9.91 0.48 -4.13
CA ALA A 136 -11.03 -0.08 -4.89
C ALA A 136 -11.97 -0.89 -3.99
N ALA A 137 -11.44 -1.82 -3.20
CA ALA A 137 -12.23 -2.60 -2.25
C ALA A 137 -12.99 -1.70 -1.26
N PHE A 138 -12.31 -0.70 -0.73
CA PHE A 138 -12.92 0.22 0.24
C PHE A 138 -14.10 0.98 -0.36
N THR A 139 -13.96 1.50 -1.59
CA THR A 139 -15.03 2.22 -2.28
C THR A 139 -16.21 1.33 -2.68
N GLU A 140 -15.97 0.03 -2.91
CA GLU A 140 -17.02 -0.94 -3.22
C GLU A 140 -17.90 -1.29 -1.99
N TYR A 141 -17.34 -1.26 -0.79
CA TYR A 141 -18.03 -1.68 0.44
C TYR A 141 -18.68 -0.54 1.21
N VAL A 142 -18.30 0.69 0.96
CA VAL A 142 -18.81 1.86 1.68
C VAL A 142 -20.00 2.45 0.94
N PRO A 143 -21.14 2.74 1.65
CA PRO A 143 -22.30 3.41 1.07
C PRO A 143 -21.91 4.73 0.39
N GLY A 144 -22.46 4.97 -0.82
CA GLY A 144 -22.12 6.15 -1.63
C GLY A 144 -22.29 7.47 -0.87
N LYS A 145 -23.33 7.57 -0.06
CA LYS A 145 -23.63 8.77 0.75
C LYS A 145 -22.53 9.18 1.71
N ASN A 146 -21.78 8.23 2.26
CA ASN A 146 -20.76 8.47 3.28
C ASN A 146 -19.32 8.17 2.77
N ARG A 147 -19.17 7.83 1.48
CA ARG A 147 -17.90 7.40 0.89
C ARG A 147 -16.77 8.41 1.07
N GLY A 148 -17.06 9.69 0.86
CA GLY A 148 -16.08 10.76 1.05
C GLY A 148 -15.57 10.85 2.50
N VAL A 149 -16.45 10.77 3.48
CA VAL A 149 -16.09 10.82 4.90
C VAL A 149 -15.21 9.64 5.30
N TRP A 150 -15.56 8.44 4.85
CA TRP A 150 -14.79 7.24 5.16
C TRP A 150 -13.41 7.24 4.46
N SER A 151 -13.36 7.70 3.21
CA SER A 151 -12.10 7.83 2.47
C SER A 151 -11.16 8.85 3.12
N SER A 152 -11.70 10.00 3.54
CA SER A 152 -10.92 11.02 4.26
C SER A 152 -10.37 10.51 5.58
N ARG A 153 -11.17 9.77 6.35
CA ARG A 153 -10.72 9.14 7.61
C ARG A 153 -9.61 8.13 7.38
N ASN A 154 -9.69 7.35 6.30
CA ASN A 154 -8.69 6.36 5.95
C ASN A 154 -7.36 7.03 5.58
N SER A 155 -7.39 8.05 4.73
CA SER A 155 -6.23 8.84 4.35
C SER A 155 -5.62 9.58 5.54
N PHE A 156 -6.45 10.09 6.45
CA PHE A 156 -6.00 10.80 7.65
C PHE A 156 -5.12 9.89 8.53
N ILE A 157 -5.55 8.65 8.81
CA ILE A 157 -4.77 7.71 9.60
C ILE A 157 -3.47 7.31 8.88
N GLY A 158 -3.53 7.08 7.57
CA GLY A 158 -2.33 6.79 6.79
C GLY A 158 -1.25 7.87 6.95
N ASN A 159 -1.64 9.13 6.93
CA ASN A 159 -0.71 10.25 7.07
C ASN A 159 -0.02 10.35 8.45
N PHE A 160 -0.58 9.78 9.52
CA PHE A 160 0.09 9.71 10.82
C PHE A 160 1.29 8.77 10.84
N ALA A 161 1.40 7.86 9.90
CA ALA A 161 2.56 6.98 9.78
C ALA A 161 3.75 7.65 9.08
N HIS A 162 3.55 8.83 8.51
CA HIS A 162 4.64 9.61 7.94
C HIS A 162 5.41 10.27 9.10
N PRO A 163 6.69 9.95 9.29
CA PRO A 163 7.50 10.64 10.29
C PRO A 163 7.60 12.12 9.90
N ILE A 164 7.35 12.97 10.88
CA ILE A 164 7.54 14.42 10.79
C ILE A 164 9.05 14.72 10.73
#